data_62a4cf69b68c282a509b09d4ec623d28
#
_entry.id   62a4cf69b68c282a509b09d4ec623d28
#
_cell.length_a   1.000
_cell.length_b   1.000
_cell.length_c   1.000
_cell.angle_alpha   90.00
_cell.angle_beta   90.00
_cell.angle_gamma   90.00
#
_symmetry.space_group_name_H-M   'P 1'
#
loop_
_entity.id
_entity.type
_entity.pdbx_description
1 polymer ?
#
loop_
_entity_poly.entity_id
_entity_poly.type
_entity_poly.pdbx_seq_one_letter_code
_entity_poly.pdbx_strand_id
1 'polypeptide(L)'
;LEFRRVLFRSLLAKLLASHWKNIAVVGDADQSIYAWRGADIQNILDFEKDYPNCTSIKLEQNYRSTKIILDAANAVIENNEGRPKKNLWTDKTEGAKIQHFTAQSEHEEAAFIGDTIAKKHDIHGVPYGDMAILYRTNMGYKH
;
A
#
# COMPACT_ATOMS: atom_id res chain seq x y z
N LEU A 1 2.75 10.37 -21.04
CA LEU A 1 2.20 9.22 -21.80
C LEU A 1 1.30 8.30 -20.93
N GLU A 2 1.61 8.11 -19.64
CA GLU A 2 0.79 7.24 -18.77
C GLU A 2 -0.54 7.87 -18.37
N PHE A 3 -0.60 9.18 -18.14
CA PHE A 3 -1.86 9.89 -17.85
C PHE A 3 -2.91 9.67 -18.95
N ARG A 4 -2.50 9.71 -20.21
CA ARG A 4 -3.39 9.40 -21.34
C ARG A 4 -3.84 7.94 -21.36
N ARG A 5 -3.03 7.00 -20.88
CA ARG A 5 -3.39 5.58 -20.79
C ARG A 5 -4.45 5.32 -19.74
N VAL A 6 -4.37 5.96 -18.59
CA VAL A 6 -5.36 5.82 -17.51
C VAL A 6 -6.71 6.39 -17.93
N LEU A 7 -6.73 7.60 -18.45
CA LEU A 7 -7.93 8.24 -19.01
C LEU A 7 -8.57 7.40 -20.12
N PHE A 8 -7.77 6.87 -21.04
CA PHE A 8 -8.26 6.02 -22.11
C PHE A 8 -8.89 4.74 -21.61
N ARG A 9 -8.29 4.07 -20.61
CA ARG A 9 -8.82 2.84 -20.02
C ARG A 9 -10.14 3.10 -19.30
N SER A 10 -10.24 4.15 -18.51
CA SER A 10 -11.45 4.53 -17.80
C SER A 10 -12.58 4.88 -18.77
N LEU A 11 -12.27 5.64 -19.83
CA LEU A 11 -13.23 5.98 -20.88
C LEU A 11 -13.71 4.75 -21.63
N LEU A 12 -12.80 3.84 -21.99
CA LEU A 12 -13.16 2.59 -22.67
C LEU A 12 -14.07 1.73 -21.80
N ALA A 13 -13.76 1.57 -20.51
CA ALA A 13 -14.59 0.83 -19.58
C ALA A 13 -16.00 1.44 -19.45
N LYS A 14 -16.09 2.77 -19.36
CA LYS A 14 -17.37 3.50 -19.34
C LYS A 14 -18.18 3.28 -20.61
N LEU A 15 -17.54 3.35 -21.78
CA LEU A 15 -18.21 3.10 -23.07
C LEU A 15 -18.73 1.68 -23.18
N LEU A 16 -17.94 0.68 -22.80
CA LEU A 16 -18.35 -0.72 -22.80
C LEU A 16 -19.50 -1.00 -21.83
N ALA A 17 -19.50 -0.35 -20.68
CA ALA A 17 -20.53 -0.50 -19.66
C ALA A 17 -21.76 0.38 -19.90
N SER A 18 -21.75 1.29 -20.89
CA SER A 18 -22.75 2.36 -21.06
C SER A 18 -24.18 1.85 -21.19
N HIS A 19 -24.39 0.72 -21.85
CA HIS A 19 -25.74 0.16 -22.08
C HIS A 19 -26.32 -0.47 -20.82
N TRP A 20 -25.57 -1.40 -20.21
CA TRP A 20 -26.08 -2.18 -19.07
C TRP A 20 -25.76 -1.57 -17.72
N LYS A 21 -24.80 -0.63 -17.67
CA LYS A 21 -24.27 -0.02 -16.44
C LYS A 21 -23.86 -1.05 -15.37
N ASN A 22 -23.58 -2.27 -15.80
CA ASN A 22 -23.11 -3.35 -14.95
C ASN A 22 -21.58 -3.35 -14.94
N ILE A 23 -21.01 -2.56 -14.03
CA ILE A 23 -19.58 -2.38 -13.87
C ILE A 23 -19.21 -2.42 -12.40
N ALA A 24 -18.16 -3.13 -12.07
CA ALA A 24 -17.54 -3.12 -10.75
C ALA A 24 -16.08 -2.70 -10.87
N VAL A 25 -15.66 -1.84 -9.96
CA VAL A 25 -14.26 -1.41 -9.85
C VAL A 25 -13.74 -1.73 -8.46
N VAL A 26 -12.48 -2.13 -8.39
CA VAL A 26 -11.79 -2.38 -7.12
C VAL A 26 -10.51 -1.56 -7.12
N GLY A 27 -10.25 -0.90 -6.02
CA GLY A 27 -9.05 -0.10 -5.87
C GLY A 27 -8.77 0.26 -4.42
N ASP A 28 -7.63 0.85 -4.20
CA ASP A 28 -7.21 1.33 -2.90
C ASP A 28 -6.56 2.71 -3.06
N ALA A 29 -7.27 3.74 -2.60
CA ALA A 29 -6.82 5.11 -2.67
C ALA A 29 -5.50 5.35 -1.91
N ASP A 30 -5.29 4.61 -0.80
CA ASP A 30 -4.11 4.75 0.05
C ASP A 30 -2.86 4.10 -0.56
N GLN A 31 -3.02 3.26 -1.60
CA GLN A 31 -1.93 2.61 -2.32
C GLN A 31 -1.53 3.33 -3.61
N SER A 32 -1.99 4.56 -3.84
CA SER A 32 -1.61 5.38 -5.01
C SER A 32 -0.20 5.96 -4.86
N ILE A 33 0.80 5.08 -4.70
CA ILE A 33 2.21 5.45 -4.46
C ILE A 33 2.97 5.89 -5.72
N TYR A 34 2.35 5.81 -6.90
CA TYR A 34 2.93 6.19 -8.18
C TYR A 34 2.34 7.49 -8.75
N ALA A 35 1.88 8.41 -7.90
CA ALA A 35 1.36 9.70 -8.35
C ALA A 35 2.36 10.46 -9.23
N TRP A 36 3.64 10.39 -8.92
CA TRP A 36 4.74 10.97 -9.72
C TRP A 36 4.91 10.33 -11.11
N ARG A 37 4.31 9.16 -11.37
CA ARG A 37 4.20 8.52 -12.69
C ARG A 37 2.81 8.70 -13.33
N GLY A 38 1.99 9.59 -12.80
CA GLY A 38 0.65 9.86 -13.34
C GLY A 38 -0.43 8.88 -12.88
N ALA A 39 -0.19 8.09 -11.82
CA ALA A 39 -1.26 7.37 -11.13
C ALA A 39 -2.16 8.41 -10.45
N ASP A 40 -3.43 8.39 -10.82
CA ASP A 40 -4.41 9.35 -10.32
C ASP A 40 -5.47 8.64 -9.49
N ILE A 41 -5.49 8.95 -8.20
CA ILE A 41 -6.52 8.52 -7.26
C ILE A 41 -7.90 9.02 -7.67
N GLN A 42 -7.95 10.13 -8.43
CA GLN A 42 -9.19 10.77 -8.82
C GLN A 42 -10.12 9.84 -9.60
N ASN A 43 -9.56 8.87 -10.35
CA ASN A 43 -10.37 7.88 -11.07
C ASN A 43 -11.26 7.03 -10.16
N ILE A 44 -10.81 6.73 -8.94
CA ILE A 44 -11.62 6.00 -7.94
C ILE A 44 -12.63 6.95 -7.32
N LEU A 45 -12.21 8.18 -6.98
CA LEU A 45 -13.08 9.18 -6.37
C LEU A 45 -14.17 9.66 -7.33
N ASP A 46 -13.87 9.76 -8.61
CA ASP A 46 -14.84 10.19 -9.62
C ASP A 46 -15.80 9.09 -10.04
N PHE A 47 -15.51 7.82 -9.71
CA PHE A 47 -16.41 6.71 -10.04
C PHE A 47 -17.80 6.89 -9.43
N GLU A 48 -17.90 7.33 -8.18
CA GLU A 48 -19.16 7.60 -7.50
C GLU A 48 -19.92 8.79 -8.13
N LYS A 49 -19.19 9.77 -8.70
CA LYS A 49 -19.78 10.88 -9.45
C LYS A 49 -20.33 10.42 -10.80
N ASP A 50 -19.60 9.55 -11.48
CA ASP A 50 -20.01 9.00 -12.78
C ASP A 50 -21.18 8.01 -12.65
N TYR A 51 -21.29 7.32 -11.52
CA TYR A 51 -22.29 6.32 -11.20
C TYR A 51 -22.97 6.62 -9.85
N PRO A 52 -23.88 7.60 -9.78
CA PRO A 52 -24.46 8.04 -8.50
C PRO A 52 -25.23 6.96 -7.73
N ASN A 53 -25.66 5.91 -8.42
CA ASN A 53 -26.39 4.77 -7.84
C ASN A 53 -25.47 3.58 -7.54
N CYS A 54 -24.14 3.74 -7.59
CA CYS A 54 -23.23 2.64 -7.28
C CYS A 54 -23.26 2.33 -5.77
N THR A 55 -22.99 1.07 -5.45
CA THR A 55 -22.80 0.65 -4.06
C THR A 55 -21.31 0.60 -3.77
N SER A 56 -20.85 1.39 -2.81
CA SER A 56 -19.47 1.40 -2.35
C SER A 56 -19.32 0.49 -1.12
N ILE A 57 -18.46 -0.51 -1.23
CA ILE A 57 -18.17 -1.48 -0.17
C ILE A 57 -16.72 -1.30 0.26
N LYS A 58 -16.49 -1.04 1.56
CA LYS A 58 -15.15 -0.94 2.13
C LYS A 58 -14.72 -2.30 2.66
N LEU A 59 -13.58 -2.80 2.16
CA LEU A 59 -12.96 -4.02 2.64
C LEU A 59 -11.93 -3.65 3.72
N GLU A 60 -12.37 -3.54 4.97
CA GLU A 60 -11.55 -3.06 6.09
C GLU A 60 -10.89 -4.19 6.88
N GLN A 61 -11.42 -5.41 6.81
CA GLN A 61 -10.81 -6.55 7.46
C GLN A 61 -9.54 -6.99 6.73
N ASN A 62 -8.44 -7.05 7.47
CA ASN A 62 -7.14 -7.48 6.97
C ASN A 62 -6.78 -8.85 7.53
N TYR A 63 -6.44 -9.79 6.63
CA TYR A 63 -6.09 -11.16 6.96
C TYR A 63 -4.58 -11.44 6.92
N ARG A 64 -3.78 -10.45 6.51
CA ARG A 64 -2.33 -10.59 6.32
C ARG A 64 -1.56 -10.23 7.59
N SER A 65 -1.81 -9.06 8.14
CA SER A 65 -0.98 -8.42 9.16
C SER A 65 -1.54 -8.60 10.56
N THR A 66 -0.67 -8.49 11.56
CA THR A 66 -1.04 -8.44 12.97
C THR A 66 -1.55 -7.05 13.35
N LYS A 67 -2.19 -6.94 14.51
CA LYS A 67 -2.83 -5.70 14.97
C LYS A 67 -1.84 -4.52 15.06
N ILE A 68 -0.66 -4.71 15.64
CA ILE A 68 0.35 -3.66 15.79
C ILE A 68 0.78 -3.07 14.44
N ILE A 69 0.91 -3.90 13.41
CA ILE A 69 1.26 -3.45 12.06
C ILE A 69 0.14 -2.58 11.48
N LEU A 70 -1.12 -3.00 11.66
CA LEU A 70 -2.26 -2.25 11.15
C LEU A 70 -2.48 -0.93 11.88
N ASP A 71 -2.31 -0.92 13.20
CA ASP A 71 -2.41 0.29 14.01
C ASP A 71 -1.39 1.33 13.56
N ALA A 72 -0.14 0.91 13.31
CA ALA A 72 0.89 1.79 12.78
C ALA A 72 0.58 2.27 11.35
N ALA A 73 0.09 1.39 10.47
CA ALA A 73 -0.31 1.75 9.12
C ALA A 73 -1.48 2.74 9.11
N ASN A 74 -2.49 2.52 9.94
CA ASN A 74 -3.61 3.43 10.10
C ASN A 74 -3.15 4.81 10.57
N ALA A 75 -2.27 4.87 11.59
CA ALA A 75 -1.73 6.12 12.11
C ALA A 75 -0.94 6.92 11.05
N VAL A 76 -0.17 6.23 10.20
CA VAL A 76 0.56 6.88 9.08
C VAL A 76 -0.43 7.45 8.07
N ILE A 77 -1.43 6.67 7.71
CA ILE A 77 -2.39 7.02 6.66
C ILE A 77 -3.37 8.12 7.12
N GLU A 78 -3.61 8.28 8.41
CA GLU A 78 -4.46 9.36 8.94
C GLU A 78 -3.93 10.77 8.61
N ASN A 79 -2.63 10.91 8.36
CA ASN A 79 -2.04 12.18 7.94
C ASN A 79 -2.40 12.58 6.49
N ASN A 80 -3.01 11.68 5.70
CA ASN A 80 -3.41 11.98 4.33
C ASN A 80 -4.84 12.56 4.31
N GLU A 81 -4.96 13.78 3.80
CA GLU A 81 -6.23 14.44 3.60
C GLU A 81 -6.88 14.07 2.26
N GLY A 82 -8.19 14.29 2.13
CA GLY A 82 -8.90 14.15 0.85
C GLY A 82 -9.16 12.72 0.38
N ARG A 83 -9.03 11.72 1.25
CA ARG A 83 -9.31 10.31 0.96
C ARG A 83 -10.58 9.79 1.63
N PRO A 84 -11.22 8.75 1.10
CA PRO A 84 -12.29 8.04 1.82
C PRO A 84 -11.74 7.45 3.11
N LYS A 85 -12.33 7.82 4.25
CA LYS A 85 -11.90 7.25 5.54
C LYS A 85 -12.16 5.75 5.55
N LYS A 86 -11.12 4.98 5.82
CA LYS A 86 -11.19 3.55 6.09
C LYS A 86 -10.23 3.23 7.24
N ASN A 87 -10.56 2.23 8.04
CA ASN A 87 -9.76 1.79 9.17
C ASN A 87 -9.54 0.28 9.06
N LEU A 88 -8.31 -0.13 8.79
CA LEU A 88 -7.98 -1.54 8.70
C LEU A 88 -7.95 -2.18 10.07
N TRP A 89 -8.60 -3.32 10.20
CA TRP A 89 -8.64 -4.12 11.42
C TRP A 89 -8.39 -5.60 11.13
N THR A 90 -8.04 -6.37 12.16
CA THR A 90 -7.77 -7.81 12.06
C THR A 90 -8.19 -8.55 13.31
N ASP A 91 -8.55 -9.82 13.15
CA ASP A 91 -8.77 -10.76 14.26
C ASP A 91 -7.47 -11.43 14.73
N LYS A 92 -6.33 -11.16 14.05
CA LYS A 92 -5.05 -11.70 14.44
C LYS A 92 -4.56 -11.09 15.76
N THR A 93 -3.68 -11.83 16.45
CA THR A 93 -3.01 -11.36 17.68
C THR A 93 -2.23 -10.08 17.45
N GLU A 94 -1.83 -9.41 18.53
CA GLU A 94 -1.05 -8.18 18.47
C GLU A 94 0.24 -8.32 17.65
N GLY A 95 0.96 -9.44 17.78
CA GLY A 95 2.21 -9.70 17.09
C GLY A 95 3.42 -9.05 17.76
N ALA A 96 4.56 -9.07 17.09
CA ALA A 96 5.78 -8.46 17.57
C ALA A 96 5.72 -6.93 17.48
N LYS A 97 6.36 -6.25 18.43
CA LYS A 97 6.49 -4.78 18.42
C LYS A 97 7.33 -4.32 17.25
N ILE A 98 6.96 -3.16 16.69
CA ILE A 98 7.76 -2.47 15.68
C ILE A 98 9.02 -1.94 16.36
N GLN A 99 10.17 -2.17 15.72
CA GLN A 99 11.45 -1.61 16.15
C GLN A 99 11.79 -0.41 15.28
N HIS A 100 12.22 0.66 15.90
CA HIS A 100 12.75 1.83 15.22
C HIS A 100 14.25 1.96 15.56
N PHE A 101 15.06 2.08 14.51
CA PHE A 101 16.50 2.28 14.64
C PHE A 101 16.91 3.50 13.83
N THR A 102 17.69 4.39 14.42
CA THR A 102 18.24 5.56 13.75
C THR A 102 19.75 5.38 13.64
N ALA A 103 20.22 5.15 12.44
CA ALA A 103 21.64 5.04 12.14
C ALA A 103 22.29 6.42 11.95
N GLN A 104 23.58 6.53 12.25
CA GLN A 104 24.37 7.73 11.99
C GLN A 104 25.00 7.72 10.59
N SER A 105 25.05 6.57 9.94
CA SER A 105 25.60 6.39 8.61
C SER A 105 24.89 5.25 7.85
N GLU A 106 25.01 5.25 6.52
CA GLU A 106 24.52 4.18 5.65
C GLU A 106 25.14 2.82 5.98
N HIS A 107 26.41 2.80 6.40
CA HIS A 107 27.10 1.58 6.80
C HIS A 107 26.53 1.00 8.10
N GLU A 108 26.20 1.85 9.05
CA GLU A 108 25.57 1.42 10.31
C GLU A 108 24.15 0.89 10.06
N GLU A 109 23.40 1.55 9.18
CA GLU A 109 22.07 1.07 8.75
C GLU A 109 22.17 -0.32 8.11
N ALA A 110 23.09 -0.50 7.17
CA ALA A 110 23.31 -1.77 6.49
C ALA A 110 23.77 -2.88 7.46
N ALA A 111 24.66 -2.56 8.39
CA ALA A 111 25.10 -3.50 9.41
C ALA A 111 23.95 -3.93 10.32
N PHE A 112 23.13 -2.99 10.80
CA PHE A 112 21.95 -3.29 11.61
C PHE A 112 20.95 -4.21 10.88
N ILE A 113 20.71 -3.95 9.61
CA ILE A 113 19.82 -4.78 8.78
C ILE A 113 20.40 -6.19 8.63
N GLY A 114 21.69 -6.30 8.26
CA GLY A 114 22.38 -7.56 8.09
C GLY A 114 22.37 -8.40 9.36
N ASP A 115 22.72 -7.81 10.50
CA ASP A 115 22.70 -8.46 11.81
C ASP A 115 21.29 -8.92 12.21
N THR A 116 20.29 -8.11 11.90
CA THR A 116 18.89 -8.44 12.20
C THR A 116 18.43 -9.65 11.39
N ILE A 117 18.76 -9.68 10.10
CA ILE A 117 18.45 -10.81 9.21
C ILE A 117 19.16 -12.07 9.67
N ALA A 118 20.47 -11.99 9.95
CA ALA A 118 21.26 -13.13 10.44
C ALA A 118 20.68 -13.70 11.74
N LYS A 119 20.38 -12.85 12.73
CA LYS A 119 19.74 -13.27 13.99
C LYS A 119 18.39 -13.95 13.77
N LYS A 120 17.56 -13.42 12.87
CA LYS A 120 16.25 -14.02 12.54
C LYS A 120 16.43 -15.39 11.90
N HIS A 121 17.41 -15.56 11.02
CA HIS A 121 17.69 -16.82 10.38
C HIS A 121 18.31 -17.83 11.37
N ASP A 122 19.42 -17.46 12.03
CA ASP A 122 20.25 -18.38 12.81
C ASP A 122 19.61 -18.78 14.14
N ILE A 123 18.90 -17.83 14.80
CA ILE A 123 18.33 -18.06 16.13
C ILE A 123 16.86 -18.51 16.04
N HIS A 124 16.09 -17.91 15.12
CA HIS A 124 14.66 -18.15 15.03
C HIS A 124 14.26 -19.05 13.86
N GLY A 125 15.20 -19.50 13.04
CA GLY A 125 14.98 -20.40 11.91
C GLY A 125 14.12 -19.80 10.78
N VAL A 126 14.03 -18.47 10.68
CA VAL A 126 13.23 -17.82 9.63
C VAL A 126 13.98 -17.96 8.29
N PRO A 127 13.38 -18.54 7.25
CA PRO A 127 14.01 -18.61 5.93
C PRO A 127 14.29 -17.22 5.36
N TYR A 128 15.42 -17.05 4.66
CA TYR A 128 15.74 -15.79 3.98
C TYR A 128 14.65 -15.35 3.00
N GLY A 129 13.98 -16.30 2.33
CA GLY A 129 12.87 -16.02 1.41
C GLY A 129 11.62 -15.43 2.06
N ASP A 130 11.51 -15.51 3.39
CA ASP A 130 10.38 -14.96 4.15
C ASP A 130 10.68 -13.56 4.71
N MET A 131 11.86 -13.01 4.40
CA MET A 131 12.30 -11.69 4.80
C MET A 131 12.39 -10.77 3.59
N ALA A 132 12.02 -9.49 3.75
CA ALA A 132 12.12 -8.49 2.70
C ALA A 132 12.68 -7.18 3.25
N ILE A 133 13.53 -6.52 2.46
CA ILE A 133 14.03 -5.18 2.71
C ILE A 133 13.33 -4.25 1.73
N LEU A 134 12.62 -3.25 2.25
CA LEU A 134 11.92 -2.24 1.46
C LEU A 134 12.69 -0.92 1.57
N TYR A 135 12.97 -0.30 0.43
CA TYR A 135 13.69 0.98 0.37
C TYR A 135 13.05 1.91 -0.66
N ARG A 136 13.28 3.18 -0.51
CA ARG A 136 12.64 4.22 -1.34
C ARG A 136 13.32 4.43 -2.68
N THR A 137 14.64 4.44 -2.73
CA THR A 137 15.42 4.79 -3.91
C THR A 137 16.64 3.90 -4.07
N ASN A 138 17.00 3.60 -5.34
CA ASN A 138 18.19 2.81 -5.68
C ASN A 138 19.51 3.63 -5.64
N MET A 139 19.51 4.85 -5.09
CA MET A 139 20.68 5.73 -5.19
C MET A 139 21.87 5.31 -4.31
N GLY A 140 21.72 4.30 -3.44
CA GLY A 140 22.79 3.77 -2.58
C GLY A 140 23.60 2.62 -3.17
N TYR A 141 23.23 2.07 -4.32
CA TYR A 141 23.95 0.93 -4.93
C TYR A 141 24.77 1.37 -6.16
N LYS A 142 25.75 2.20 -5.93
CA LYS A 142 26.91 2.29 -6.81
C LYS A 142 28.13 1.96 -5.93
N HIS A 143 28.42 0.66 -5.86
CA HIS A 143 29.76 0.07 -5.79
C HIS A 143 29.65 -1.43 -5.59
#